data_6287223d02d5500717cddeb6050c21c4
#
_entry.id   6287223d02d5500717cddeb6050c21c4
#
_cell.length_a   1.000
_cell.length_b   1.000
_cell.length_c   1.000
_cell.angle_alpha   90.00
_cell.angle_beta   90.00
_cell.angle_gamma   90.00
#
_symmetry.space_group_name_H-M   'P 1'
#
loop_
_entity.id
_entity.type
_entity.pdbx_description
1 polymer ?
#
loop_
_entity_poly.entity_id
_entity_poly.type
_entity_poly.pdbx_seq_one_letter_code
_entity_poly.pdbx_strand_id
1 'polypeptide(L)'
;MGDLRYCFEQDKVVPMLKKMKDGLAVIDSDGISGTTIKDILEKNPKLLIYDYLNPCALERERSYYEKFKHLRIAKYASWSGEYWIDVTNKDWQEYIINEARKKKAKGAIGLYFDNTDLYYMCKEGFEEKGTKMMRKAPSANSVYKALAHIILTIQNDVGLVVMPNGGDVFLRRFMIEYPNVIQTINQEGVFFENFKKNSTSDTNYYKSWCKWAQKRIKGKVRLIEYCTDEEEQRKIKAYCTRHKWHVYFSKHKNLLGD
;
A
#
# COMPACT_ATOMS: atom_id res chain seq x y z
N MET A 1 -6.59 -20.81 7.12
CA MET A 1 -6.07 -19.44 6.95
C MET A 1 -6.86 -18.86 5.78
N GLY A 2 -7.61 -17.77 5.99
CA GLY A 2 -8.47 -17.22 4.93
C GLY A 2 -7.67 -16.80 3.69
N ASP A 3 -8.36 -16.67 2.57
CA ASP A 3 -7.76 -16.28 1.29
C ASP A 3 -7.17 -14.85 1.36
N LEU A 4 -6.14 -14.56 0.56
CA LEU A 4 -5.54 -13.23 0.43
C LEU A 4 -5.51 -12.89 -1.05
N ARG A 5 -6.23 -11.84 -1.43
CA ARG A 5 -6.32 -11.40 -2.83
C ARG A 5 -6.03 -9.91 -2.96
N TYR A 6 -5.41 -9.54 -4.07
CA TYR A 6 -5.18 -8.16 -4.46
C TYR A 6 -5.79 -7.94 -5.85
N CYS A 7 -6.64 -6.92 -5.99
CA CYS A 7 -7.26 -6.58 -7.27
C CYS A 7 -7.48 -5.07 -7.39
N PHE A 8 -6.74 -4.43 -8.29
CA PHE A 8 -6.84 -2.99 -8.56
C PHE A 8 -7.51 -2.68 -9.91
N GLU A 9 -7.94 -3.72 -10.64
CA GLU A 9 -8.69 -3.58 -11.88
C GLU A 9 -10.19 -3.55 -11.58
N GLN A 10 -10.83 -2.40 -11.79
CA GLN A 10 -12.20 -2.12 -11.31
C GLN A 10 -13.26 -3.14 -11.75
N ASP A 11 -13.20 -3.57 -13.01
CA ASP A 11 -14.14 -4.57 -13.58
C ASP A 11 -13.96 -5.98 -12.99
N LYS A 12 -12.81 -6.27 -12.43
CA LYS A 12 -12.46 -7.57 -11.81
C LYS A 12 -12.72 -7.64 -10.31
N VAL A 13 -12.76 -6.50 -9.63
CA VAL A 13 -12.96 -6.45 -8.16
C VAL A 13 -14.24 -7.16 -7.74
N VAL A 14 -15.39 -6.78 -8.32
CA VAL A 14 -16.69 -7.35 -7.93
C VAL A 14 -16.77 -8.85 -8.22
N PRO A 15 -16.37 -9.35 -9.40
CA PRO A 15 -16.28 -10.79 -9.66
C PRO A 15 -15.38 -11.54 -8.69
N MET A 16 -14.21 -10.98 -8.33
CA MET A 16 -13.29 -11.57 -7.35
C MET A 16 -13.94 -11.66 -5.97
N LEU A 17 -14.50 -10.55 -5.46
CA LEU A 17 -15.14 -10.53 -4.13
C LEU A 17 -16.28 -11.54 -4.00
N LYS A 18 -17.10 -11.70 -5.06
CA LYS A 18 -18.18 -12.68 -5.09
C LYS A 18 -17.70 -14.14 -5.03
N LYS A 19 -16.48 -14.43 -5.48
CA LYS A 19 -15.87 -15.77 -5.44
C LYS A 19 -15.19 -16.08 -4.11
N MET A 20 -14.76 -15.06 -3.35
CA MET A 20 -14.12 -15.27 -2.06
C MET A 20 -15.14 -15.70 -1.02
N LYS A 21 -14.82 -16.73 -0.22
CA LYS A 21 -15.66 -17.21 0.87
C LYS A 21 -15.30 -16.58 2.21
N ASP A 22 -14.04 -16.28 2.40
CA ASP A 22 -13.48 -15.63 3.59
C ASP A 22 -12.13 -15.01 3.27
N GLY A 23 -11.53 -14.32 4.22
CA GLY A 23 -10.16 -13.81 4.13
C GLY A 23 -10.09 -12.32 3.90
N LEU A 24 -8.97 -11.88 3.33
CA LEU A 24 -8.66 -10.47 3.09
C LEU A 24 -8.58 -10.18 1.60
N ALA A 25 -9.41 -9.27 1.14
CA ALA A 25 -9.30 -8.64 -0.17
C ALA A 25 -8.67 -7.25 -0.04
N VAL A 26 -7.63 -6.99 -0.81
CA VAL A 26 -7.08 -5.65 -1.02
C VAL A 26 -7.53 -5.20 -2.40
N ILE A 27 -8.32 -4.13 -2.46
CA ILE A 27 -8.99 -3.69 -3.68
C ILE A 27 -8.80 -2.19 -3.91
N ASP A 28 -9.00 -1.76 -5.15
CA ASP A 28 -9.32 -0.37 -5.46
C ASP A 28 -10.83 -0.25 -5.72
N SER A 29 -11.52 0.40 -4.81
CA SER A 29 -12.96 0.55 -4.87
C SER A 29 -13.43 1.81 -5.60
N ASP A 30 -12.53 2.59 -6.18
CA ASP A 30 -12.90 3.78 -6.94
C ASP A 30 -13.78 3.36 -8.14
N GLY A 31 -14.85 4.10 -8.40
CA GLY A 31 -15.85 3.74 -9.41
C GLY A 31 -16.82 2.62 -9.03
N ILE A 32 -16.60 1.89 -7.93
CA ILE A 32 -17.51 0.85 -7.46
C ILE A 32 -18.51 1.45 -6.46
N SER A 33 -19.80 1.13 -6.67
CA SER A 33 -20.86 1.57 -5.76
C SER A 33 -20.70 1.00 -4.34
N GLY A 34 -20.88 1.84 -3.33
CA GLY A 34 -20.88 1.40 -1.93
C GLY A 34 -21.96 0.38 -1.60
N THR A 35 -23.13 0.45 -2.26
CA THR A 35 -24.19 -0.55 -2.11
C THR A 35 -23.73 -1.91 -2.61
N THR A 36 -23.07 -1.99 -3.76
CA THR A 36 -22.53 -3.24 -4.29
C THR A 36 -21.56 -3.92 -3.33
N ILE A 37 -20.65 -3.16 -2.72
CA ILE A 37 -19.69 -3.71 -1.75
C ILE A 37 -20.42 -4.19 -0.48
N LYS A 38 -21.35 -3.40 0.04
CA LYS A 38 -22.15 -3.75 1.23
C LYS A 38 -22.96 -5.03 1.02
N ASP A 39 -23.64 -5.16 -0.11
CA ASP A 39 -24.41 -6.37 -0.46
C ASP A 39 -23.52 -7.63 -0.50
N ILE A 40 -22.26 -7.49 -0.94
CA ILE A 40 -21.30 -8.60 -0.91
C ILE A 40 -20.90 -8.93 0.52
N LEU A 41 -20.61 -7.93 1.33
CA LEU A 41 -20.21 -8.11 2.73
C LEU A 41 -21.34 -8.68 3.60
N GLU A 42 -22.58 -8.28 3.38
CA GLU A 42 -23.75 -8.85 4.05
C GLU A 42 -23.90 -10.35 3.76
N LYS A 43 -23.66 -10.76 2.51
CA LYS A 43 -23.69 -12.17 2.10
C LYS A 43 -22.45 -12.94 2.56
N ASN A 44 -21.35 -12.25 2.84
CA ASN A 44 -20.08 -12.83 3.23
C ASN A 44 -19.41 -12.04 4.38
N PRO A 45 -19.91 -12.17 5.62
CA PRO A 45 -19.42 -11.40 6.78
C PRO A 45 -18.01 -11.80 7.24
N LYS A 46 -17.42 -12.85 6.67
CA LYS A 46 -16.04 -13.26 6.95
C LYS A 46 -15.02 -12.63 5.99
N LEU A 47 -15.50 -11.90 4.99
CA LEU A 47 -14.64 -11.19 4.06
C LEU A 47 -14.24 -9.85 4.65
N LEU A 48 -12.95 -9.58 4.69
CA LEU A 48 -12.38 -8.32 5.14
C LEU A 48 -11.87 -7.55 3.93
N ILE A 49 -12.12 -6.24 3.88
CA ILE A 49 -11.68 -5.39 2.78
C ILE A 49 -10.69 -4.35 3.29
N TYR A 50 -9.52 -4.30 2.65
CA TYR A 50 -8.61 -3.17 2.68
C TYR A 50 -8.67 -2.47 1.33
N ASP A 51 -8.87 -1.16 1.36
CA ASP A 51 -9.06 -0.37 0.14
C ASP A 51 -7.81 0.45 -0.17
N TYR A 52 -7.45 0.50 -1.44
CA TYR A 52 -6.26 1.23 -1.92
C TYR A 52 -6.40 2.73 -1.68
N LEU A 53 -5.34 3.33 -1.15
CA LEU A 53 -5.20 4.76 -0.99
C LEU A 53 -3.73 5.17 -1.13
N ASN A 54 -3.45 6.07 -2.07
CA ASN A 54 -2.11 6.56 -2.32
C ASN A 54 -1.94 8.02 -1.87
N PRO A 55 -1.33 8.27 -0.71
CA PRO A 55 -1.14 9.62 -0.19
C PRO A 55 0.03 10.38 -0.83
N CYS A 56 0.95 9.68 -1.49
CA CYS A 56 2.23 10.21 -1.93
C CYS A 56 2.37 10.38 -3.44
N ALA A 57 1.43 9.84 -4.23
CA ALA A 57 1.42 10.01 -5.66
C ALA A 57 0.10 10.60 -6.16
N LEU A 58 0.21 11.44 -7.16
CA LEU A 58 -0.89 11.98 -7.93
C LEU A 58 -1.03 11.19 -9.22
N GLU A 59 -2.16 10.49 -9.36
CA GLU A 59 -2.45 9.61 -10.48
C GLU A 59 -3.30 10.33 -11.53
N ARG A 60 -2.84 10.38 -12.78
CA ARG A 60 -3.43 11.20 -13.85
C ARG A 60 -4.88 10.81 -14.18
N GLU A 61 -5.19 9.54 -14.08
CA GLU A 61 -6.51 9.00 -14.44
C GLU A 61 -7.58 9.24 -13.34
N ARG A 62 -7.17 9.78 -12.19
CA ARG A 62 -8.09 10.03 -11.07
C ARG A 62 -8.77 11.39 -11.20
N SER A 63 -10.01 11.46 -10.77
CA SER A 63 -10.83 12.68 -10.80
C SER A 63 -10.23 13.89 -10.06
N TYR A 64 -9.38 13.62 -9.07
CA TYR A 64 -8.70 14.66 -8.29
C TYR A 64 -7.49 15.30 -9.00
N TYR A 65 -7.01 14.71 -10.10
CA TYR A 65 -5.76 15.13 -10.74
C TYR A 65 -5.72 16.61 -11.08
N GLU A 66 -6.74 17.11 -11.77
CA GLU A 66 -6.78 18.51 -12.19
C GLU A 66 -6.72 19.49 -11.02
N LYS A 67 -7.39 19.16 -9.92
CA LYS A 67 -7.40 19.98 -8.70
C LYS A 67 -6.01 20.09 -8.06
N PHE A 68 -5.24 19.00 -8.04
CA PHE A 68 -3.98 18.95 -7.30
C PHE A 68 -2.72 18.88 -8.18
N LYS A 69 -2.82 18.94 -9.51
CA LYS A 69 -1.66 18.84 -10.41
C LYS A 69 -0.58 19.90 -10.16
N HIS A 70 -0.93 21.02 -9.54
CA HIS A 70 0.02 22.07 -9.18
C HIS A 70 0.94 21.66 -8.01
N LEU A 71 0.61 20.59 -7.27
CA LEU A 71 1.41 20.06 -6.15
C LEU A 71 2.43 19.01 -6.60
N ARG A 72 2.54 18.69 -7.88
CA ARG A 72 3.50 17.68 -8.39
C ARG A 72 4.93 18.09 -8.07
N ILE A 73 5.71 17.16 -7.52
CA ILE A 73 7.13 17.35 -7.22
C ILE A 73 7.99 16.83 -8.37
N ALA A 74 7.75 15.59 -8.78
CA ALA A 74 8.52 14.90 -9.79
C ALA A 74 7.67 13.82 -10.47
N LYS A 75 8.05 13.38 -11.66
CA LYS A 75 7.40 12.26 -12.34
C LYS A 75 7.78 10.95 -11.64
N TYR A 76 6.81 10.06 -11.45
CA TYR A 76 7.09 8.72 -10.94
C TYR A 76 7.79 7.89 -12.03
N ALA A 77 8.90 7.22 -11.69
CA ALA A 77 9.72 6.55 -12.70
C ALA A 77 9.08 5.25 -13.22
N SER A 78 8.40 4.52 -12.35
CA SER A 78 7.92 3.15 -12.64
C SER A 78 6.53 3.10 -13.26
N TRP A 79 5.71 4.16 -13.09
CA TRP A 79 4.33 4.20 -13.55
C TRP A 79 4.06 5.43 -14.42
N SER A 80 3.62 5.18 -15.65
CA SER A 80 3.22 6.26 -16.56
C SER A 80 1.96 6.94 -16.04
N GLY A 81 1.98 8.28 -16.00
CA GLY A 81 0.84 9.06 -15.51
C GLY A 81 0.83 9.35 -14.01
N GLU A 82 1.80 8.85 -13.26
CA GLU A 82 1.94 9.13 -11.83
C GLU A 82 3.02 10.17 -11.53
N TYR A 83 2.81 10.92 -10.47
CA TYR A 83 3.70 11.97 -10.01
C TYR A 83 3.78 11.98 -8.49
N TRP A 84 4.99 12.07 -7.95
CA TRP A 84 5.18 12.40 -6.55
C TRP A 84 4.52 13.73 -6.22
N ILE A 85 3.78 13.78 -5.10
CA ILE A 85 3.02 14.97 -4.70
C ILE A 85 3.55 15.56 -3.40
N ASP A 86 3.37 16.88 -3.26
CA ASP A 86 3.66 17.58 -1.99
C ASP A 86 2.62 17.25 -0.92
N VAL A 87 2.87 16.17 -0.19
CA VAL A 87 2.01 15.68 0.90
C VAL A 87 1.93 16.66 2.08
N THR A 88 2.78 17.69 2.13
CA THR A 88 2.75 18.70 3.20
C THR A 88 1.63 19.73 3.00
N ASN A 89 1.03 19.79 1.81
CA ASN A 89 -0.11 20.64 1.53
C ASN A 89 -1.33 20.19 2.33
N LYS A 90 -1.99 21.14 3.02
CA LYS A 90 -3.11 20.82 3.92
C LYS A 90 -4.38 20.38 3.18
N ASP A 91 -4.66 20.98 2.03
CA ASP A 91 -5.84 20.60 1.23
C ASP A 91 -5.71 19.17 0.70
N TRP A 92 -4.47 18.75 0.35
CA TRP A 92 -4.18 17.39 -0.03
C TRP A 92 -4.34 16.42 1.14
N GLN A 93 -3.82 16.76 2.33
CA GLN A 93 -3.99 15.94 3.53
C GLN A 93 -5.47 15.73 3.86
N GLU A 94 -6.24 16.81 3.84
CA GLU A 94 -7.69 16.74 4.09
C GLU A 94 -8.41 15.91 3.02
N TYR A 95 -8.03 16.06 1.75
CA TYR A 95 -8.56 15.23 0.67
C TYR A 95 -8.32 13.74 0.93
N ILE A 96 -7.10 13.33 1.26
CA ILE A 96 -6.75 11.92 1.56
C ILE A 96 -7.55 11.39 2.76
N ILE A 97 -7.69 12.17 3.82
CA ILE A 97 -8.48 11.78 5.01
C ILE A 97 -9.96 11.64 4.63
N ASN A 98 -10.49 12.51 3.78
CA ASN A 98 -11.87 12.41 3.30
C ASN A 98 -12.09 11.18 2.40
N GLU A 99 -11.12 10.82 1.54
CA GLU A 99 -11.17 9.56 0.78
C GLU A 99 -11.18 8.35 1.72
N ALA A 100 -10.39 8.36 2.79
CA ALA A 100 -10.43 7.30 3.80
C ALA A 100 -11.85 7.17 4.44
N ARG A 101 -12.51 8.29 4.74
CA ARG A 101 -13.92 8.27 5.23
C ARG A 101 -14.89 7.65 4.24
N LYS A 102 -14.75 7.98 2.94
CA LYS A 102 -15.58 7.41 1.87
C LYS A 102 -15.37 5.90 1.75
N LYS A 103 -14.10 5.43 1.79
CA LYS A 103 -13.77 4.01 1.74
C LYS A 103 -14.32 3.25 2.95
N LYS A 104 -14.23 3.81 4.15
CA LYS A 104 -14.91 3.25 5.33
C LYS A 104 -16.42 3.15 5.13
N ALA A 105 -17.06 4.19 4.60
CA ALA A 105 -18.50 4.19 4.33
C ALA A 105 -18.93 3.14 3.30
N LYS A 106 -18.03 2.70 2.42
CA LYS A 106 -18.25 1.55 1.50
C LYS A 106 -18.11 0.19 2.18
N GLY A 107 -17.50 0.11 3.37
CA GLY A 107 -17.34 -1.13 4.13
C GLY A 107 -15.89 -1.60 4.30
N ALA A 108 -14.90 -0.80 3.89
CA ALA A 108 -13.50 -1.10 4.18
C ALA A 108 -13.26 -1.07 5.70
N ILE A 109 -12.46 -2.01 6.20
CA ILE A 109 -11.98 -2.06 7.58
C ILE A 109 -10.56 -1.54 7.72
N GLY A 110 -9.85 -1.39 6.61
CA GLY A 110 -8.51 -0.85 6.56
C GLY A 110 -8.17 -0.30 5.18
N LEU A 111 -7.00 0.29 5.10
CA LEU A 111 -6.45 0.88 3.88
C LEU A 111 -5.14 0.19 3.51
N TYR A 112 -4.99 -0.12 2.23
CA TYR A 112 -3.70 -0.38 1.61
C TYR A 112 -3.08 0.97 1.24
N PHE A 113 -2.06 1.37 1.99
CA PHE A 113 -1.53 2.73 2.01
C PHE A 113 -0.20 2.77 1.28
N ASP A 114 -0.20 3.29 0.06
CA ASP A 114 0.90 3.12 -0.87
C ASP A 114 1.88 4.31 -0.91
N ASN A 115 3.09 4.06 -1.41
CA ASN A 115 4.12 5.05 -1.76
C ASN A 115 4.65 5.93 -0.60
N THR A 116 4.66 5.43 0.65
CA THR A 116 5.32 6.15 1.76
C THR A 116 6.83 6.33 1.57
N ASP A 117 7.39 5.75 0.52
CA ASP A 117 8.76 5.96 0.01
C ASP A 117 9.06 7.41 -0.37
N LEU A 118 8.05 8.27 -0.54
CA LEU A 118 8.25 9.71 -0.70
C LEU A 118 9.17 10.30 0.38
N TYR A 119 9.07 9.79 1.62
CA TYR A 119 9.97 10.19 2.71
C TYR A 119 11.43 9.88 2.38
N TYR A 120 11.71 8.69 1.88
CA TYR A 120 13.04 8.26 1.44
C TYR A 120 13.54 9.13 0.28
N MET A 121 12.69 9.37 -0.74
CA MET A 121 13.03 10.22 -1.88
C MET A 121 13.39 11.66 -1.45
N CYS A 122 12.66 12.22 -0.50
CA CYS A 122 12.97 13.55 0.04
C CYS A 122 14.21 13.57 0.94
N LYS A 123 14.60 12.42 1.52
CA LYS A 123 15.78 12.29 2.37
C LYS A 123 17.06 12.11 1.57
N GLU A 124 17.03 11.26 0.56
CA GLU A 124 18.19 10.89 -0.26
C GLU A 124 18.36 11.78 -1.51
N GLY A 125 17.31 12.52 -1.92
CA GLY A 125 17.31 13.37 -3.10
C GLY A 125 16.77 12.68 -4.35
N PHE A 126 15.83 13.34 -5.03
CA PHE A 126 15.21 12.81 -6.26
C PHE A 126 16.19 12.77 -7.42
N GLU A 127 17.03 13.79 -7.56
CA GLU A 127 17.99 13.91 -8.66
C GLU A 127 19.10 12.86 -8.54
N GLU A 128 19.53 12.54 -7.33
CA GLU A 128 20.47 11.46 -7.04
C GLU A 128 19.91 10.08 -7.42
N LYS A 129 18.59 9.97 -7.50
CA LYS A 129 17.88 8.77 -7.98
C LYS A 129 17.52 8.85 -9.48
N GLY A 130 18.07 9.81 -10.21
CA GLY A 130 17.84 9.98 -11.66
C GLY A 130 16.46 10.55 -12.00
N THR A 131 15.75 11.11 -11.05
CA THR A 131 14.39 11.65 -11.26
C THR A 131 14.44 13.17 -11.47
N LYS A 132 13.94 13.64 -12.61
CA LYS A 132 13.85 15.08 -12.92
C LYS A 132 12.77 15.74 -12.07
N MET A 133 13.20 16.79 -11.34
CA MET A 133 12.30 17.61 -10.52
C MET A 133 11.43 18.52 -11.37
N MET A 134 10.17 18.68 -10.96
CA MET A 134 9.21 19.65 -11.51
C MET A 134 9.09 20.89 -10.61
N ARG A 135 9.35 20.72 -9.33
CA ARG A 135 9.41 21.77 -8.31
C ARG A 135 10.33 21.33 -7.16
N LYS A 136 10.68 22.25 -6.29
CA LYS A 136 11.45 21.94 -5.07
C LYS A 136 10.66 20.97 -4.18
N ALA A 137 11.28 19.88 -3.80
CA ALA A 137 10.70 18.95 -2.83
C ALA A 137 10.64 19.56 -1.43
N PRO A 138 9.64 19.21 -0.61
CA PRO A 138 9.63 19.52 0.81
C PRO A 138 10.74 18.80 1.54
N SER A 139 11.09 19.27 2.75
CA SER A 139 12.06 18.56 3.59
C SER A 139 11.53 17.18 4.00
N ALA A 140 12.42 16.20 4.12
CA ALA A 140 12.05 14.87 4.61
C ALA A 140 11.30 14.93 5.96
N ASN A 141 11.73 15.83 6.88
CA ASN A 141 11.05 15.97 8.16
C ASN A 141 9.62 16.53 8.04
N SER A 142 9.38 17.44 7.09
CA SER A 142 8.02 17.93 6.81
C SER A 142 7.13 16.84 6.22
N VAL A 143 7.67 16.03 5.29
CA VAL A 143 6.99 14.85 4.73
C VAL A 143 6.67 13.83 5.83
N TYR A 144 7.63 13.54 6.70
CA TYR A 144 7.42 12.65 7.84
C TYR A 144 6.24 13.11 8.72
N LYS A 145 6.23 14.38 9.12
CA LYS A 145 5.14 14.94 9.95
C LYS A 145 3.79 14.89 9.24
N ALA A 146 3.76 15.15 7.94
CA ALA A 146 2.55 15.09 7.14
C ALA A 146 1.98 13.67 7.04
N LEU A 147 2.82 12.69 6.73
CA LEU A 147 2.42 11.29 6.68
C LEU A 147 1.99 10.75 8.03
N ALA A 148 2.73 11.10 9.10
CA ALA A 148 2.36 10.74 10.46
C ALA A 148 0.98 11.31 10.84
N HIS A 149 0.72 12.58 10.53
CA HIS A 149 -0.57 13.22 10.76
C HIS A 149 -1.70 12.48 10.02
N ILE A 150 -1.52 12.19 8.73
CA ILE A 150 -2.54 11.48 7.93
C ILE A 150 -2.82 10.09 8.54
N ILE A 151 -1.79 9.30 8.84
CA ILE A 151 -1.95 7.95 9.39
C ILE A 151 -2.67 8.00 10.74
N LEU A 152 -2.22 8.87 11.65
CA LEU A 152 -2.81 8.99 12.98
C LEU A 152 -4.27 9.44 12.92
N THR A 153 -4.59 10.43 12.07
CA THR A 153 -5.97 10.90 11.87
C THR A 153 -6.86 9.79 11.29
N ILE A 154 -6.36 9.04 10.28
CA ILE A 154 -7.12 7.92 9.72
C ILE A 154 -7.42 6.86 10.78
N GLN A 155 -6.46 6.52 11.61
CA GLN A 155 -6.67 5.48 12.63
C GLN A 155 -7.52 5.97 13.80
N ASN A 156 -7.28 7.16 14.30
CA ASN A 156 -7.96 7.66 15.50
C ASN A 156 -9.35 8.22 15.21
N ASP A 157 -9.50 9.01 14.13
CA ASP A 157 -10.72 9.76 13.85
C ASP A 157 -11.60 9.03 12.82
N VAL A 158 -10.98 8.38 11.82
CA VAL A 158 -11.76 7.59 10.85
C VAL A 158 -11.94 6.16 11.34
N GLY A 159 -11.01 5.59 12.11
CA GLY A 159 -11.11 4.24 12.66
C GLY A 159 -10.88 3.14 11.61
N LEU A 160 -9.95 3.36 10.70
CA LEU A 160 -9.48 2.37 9.73
C LEU A 160 -8.05 1.91 10.08
N VAL A 161 -7.79 0.63 9.94
CA VAL A 161 -6.41 0.11 10.03
C VAL A 161 -5.62 0.57 8.80
N VAL A 162 -4.43 1.15 9.01
CA VAL A 162 -3.53 1.47 7.90
C VAL A 162 -2.54 0.32 7.73
N MET A 163 -2.49 -0.25 6.53
CA MET A 163 -1.50 -1.23 6.08
C MET A 163 -0.59 -0.57 5.04
N PRO A 164 0.57 -0.04 5.45
CA PRO A 164 1.51 0.54 4.51
C PRO A 164 2.07 -0.53 3.57
N ASN A 165 2.28 -0.14 2.32
CA ASN A 165 3.00 -0.92 1.32
C ASN A 165 4.38 -0.31 1.09
N GLY A 166 5.45 -1.07 1.32
CA GLY A 166 6.82 -0.54 1.26
C GLY A 166 7.10 0.54 2.31
N GLY A 167 7.97 1.50 1.98
CA GLY A 167 8.27 2.66 2.82
C GLY A 167 9.01 2.34 4.12
N ASP A 168 9.86 1.33 4.11
CA ASP A 168 10.55 0.83 5.31
C ASP A 168 11.35 1.90 6.05
N VAL A 169 11.96 2.86 5.33
CA VAL A 169 12.74 3.96 5.92
C VAL A 169 11.83 4.90 6.73
N PHE A 170 10.65 5.22 6.20
CA PHE A 170 9.63 5.98 6.93
C PHE A 170 9.09 5.17 8.11
N LEU A 171 8.71 3.92 7.88
CA LEU A 171 8.07 3.07 8.87
C LEU A 171 8.99 2.73 10.05
N ARG A 172 10.29 2.56 9.83
CA ARG A 172 11.24 2.35 10.93
C ARG A 172 11.19 3.50 11.93
N ARG A 173 11.20 4.74 11.45
CA ARG A 173 11.08 5.92 12.31
C ARG A 173 9.69 5.98 12.95
N PHE A 174 8.64 5.84 12.14
CA PHE A 174 7.26 5.96 12.59
C PHE A 174 6.88 4.95 13.68
N MET A 175 7.25 3.67 13.48
CA MET A 175 6.92 2.59 14.44
C MET A 175 7.72 2.65 15.74
N ILE A 176 8.85 3.39 15.78
CA ILE A 176 9.57 3.69 17.01
C ILE A 176 8.89 4.85 17.76
N GLU A 177 8.52 5.90 17.04
CA GLU A 177 7.90 7.10 17.62
C GLU A 177 6.44 6.85 18.03
N TYR A 178 5.70 6.04 17.27
CA TYR A 178 4.30 5.67 17.51
C TYR A 178 4.15 4.15 17.61
N PRO A 179 4.53 3.53 18.71
CA PRO A 179 4.44 2.08 18.87
C PRO A 179 2.97 1.62 18.85
N ASN A 180 2.72 0.46 18.27
CA ASN A 180 1.40 -0.19 18.14
C ASN A 180 0.39 0.51 17.20
N VAL A 181 0.74 1.61 16.55
CA VAL A 181 -0.14 2.26 15.56
C VAL A 181 -0.23 1.39 14.30
N ILE A 182 0.89 1.00 13.70
CA ILE A 182 0.89 0.08 12.56
C ILE A 182 0.67 -1.35 13.05
N GLN A 183 -0.44 -1.95 12.64
CA GLN A 183 -0.81 -3.31 13.06
C GLN A 183 -0.42 -4.38 12.03
N THR A 184 -0.23 -4.01 10.80
CA THR A 184 0.10 -4.90 9.68
C THR A 184 0.85 -4.10 8.61
N ILE A 185 1.73 -4.75 7.88
CA ILE A 185 2.43 -4.17 6.74
C ILE A 185 2.29 -5.04 5.51
N ASN A 186 2.39 -4.44 4.35
CA ASN A 186 2.65 -5.12 3.09
C ASN A 186 4.06 -4.78 2.59
N GLN A 187 4.70 -5.72 1.93
CA GLN A 187 5.98 -5.53 1.25
C GLN A 187 5.94 -6.27 -0.09
N GLU A 188 6.17 -5.54 -1.15
CA GLU A 188 6.31 -6.11 -2.48
C GLU A 188 7.77 -6.49 -2.77
N GLY A 189 7.94 -7.52 -3.58
CA GLY A 189 9.22 -7.84 -4.19
C GLY A 189 10.32 -8.17 -3.20
N VAL A 190 10.08 -8.99 -2.18
CA VAL A 190 11.13 -9.42 -1.24
C VAL A 190 12.09 -10.40 -1.90
N PHE A 191 11.56 -11.33 -2.68
CA PHE A 191 12.33 -12.37 -3.37
C PHE A 191 12.37 -12.15 -4.88
N PHE A 192 11.26 -11.68 -5.44
CA PHE A 192 11.09 -11.42 -6.87
C PHE A 192 10.41 -10.07 -7.09
N GLU A 193 11.08 -9.18 -7.77
CA GLU A 193 10.54 -7.91 -8.22
C GLU A 193 10.40 -7.92 -9.75
N ASN A 194 9.24 -7.50 -10.27
CA ASN A 194 8.96 -7.46 -11.71
C ASN A 194 9.34 -8.78 -12.43
N PHE A 195 9.00 -9.94 -11.82
CA PHE A 195 9.29 -11.29 -12.32
C PHE A 195 10.79 -11.65 -12.43
N LYS A 196 11.65 -10.86 -11.81
CA LYS A 196 13.09 -11.14 -11.71
C LYS A 196 13.45 -11.43 -10.27
N LYS A 197 14.29 -12.46 -10.07
CA LYS A 197 14.82 -12.79 -8.75
C LYS A 197 15.73 -11.67 -8.27
N ASN A 198 15.49 -11.21 -7.04
CA ASN A 198 16.31 -10.20 -6.42
C ASN A 198 17.73 -10.70 -6.13
N SER A 199 18.66 -9.77 -6.01
CA SER A 199 19.99 -10.08 -5.49
C SER A 199 19.90 -10.66 -4.07
N THR A 200 20.92 -11.40 -3.66
CA THR A 200 20.99 -11.90 -2.26
C THR A 200 21.00 -10.76 -1.24
N SER A 201 21.67 -9.64 -1.59
CA SER A 201 21.72 -8.45 -0.75
C SER A 201 20.34 -7.87 -0.51
N ASP A 202 19.57 -7.59 -1.58
CA ASP A 202 18.23 -6.99 -1.51
C ASP A 202 17.26 -7.92 -0.79
N THR A 203 17.28 -9.21 -1.15
CA THR A 203 16.47 -10.23 -0.47
C THR A 203 16.76 -10.26 1.04
N ASN A 204 18.03 -10.20 1.46
CA ASN A 204 18.39 -10.20 2.88
C ASN A 204 17.99 -8.90 3.57
N TYR A 205 18.09 -7.76 2.89
CA TYR A 205 17.66 -6.48 3.38
C TYR A 205 16.15 -6.50 3.70
N TYR A 206 15.32 -6.86 2.74
CA TYR A 206 13.86 -6.91 2.93
C TYR A 206 13.42 -7.98 3.93
N LYS A 207 14.05 -9.15 3.94
CA LYS A 207 13.81 -10.17 4.99
C LYS A 207 14.11 -9.63 6.39
N SER A 208 15.20 -8.89 6.53
CA SER A 208 15.60 -8.27 7.80
C SER A 208 14.60 -7.20 8.23
N TRP A 209 14.18 -6.36 7.29
CA TRP A 209 13.12 -5.38 7.50
C TRP A 209 11.81 -6.04 7.97
N CYS A 210 11.30 -7.01 7.23
CA CYS A 210 10.07 -7.72 7.56
C CYS A 210 10.13 -8.41 8.93
N LYS A 211 11.26 -9.02 9.30
CA LYS A 211 11.49 -9.59 10.64
C LYS A 211 11.48 -8.52 11.74
N TRP A 212 12.08 -7.36 11.48
CA TRP A 212 12.09 -6.24 12.42
C TRP A 212 10.67 -5.68 12.63
N ALA A 213 9.92 -5.51 11.55
CA ALA A 213 8.53 -5.04 11.59
C ALA A 213 7.63 -6.04 12.31
N GLN A 214 7.75 -7.35 12.02
CA GLN A 214 6.93 -8.39 12.65
C GLN A 214 7.02 -8.39 14.19
N LYS A 215 8.16 -8.01 14.75
CA LYS A 215 8.33 -7.90 16.21
C LYS A 215 7.57 -6.71 16.83
N ARG A 216 7.06 -5.79 16.00
CA ARG A 216 6.42 -4.53 16.42
C ARG A 216 4.95 -4.41 16.04
N ILE A 217 4.45 -5.32 15.22
CA ILE A 217 3.05 -5.36 14.80
C ILE A 217 2.31 -6.50 15.49
N LYS A 218 1.02 -6.32 15.75
CA LYS A 218 0.15 -7.36 16.31
C LYS A 218 -0.38 -8.30 15.22
N GLY A 219 -0.54 -7.80 14.01
CA GLY A 219 -1.01 -8.55 12.86
C GLY A 219 0.12 -9.26 12.11
N LYS A 220 0.01 -9.31 10.81
CA LYS A 220 0.95 -10.05 9.96
C LYS A 220 1.70 -9.17 8.99
N VAL A 221 2.92 -9.57 8.67
CA VAL A 221 3.61 -9.16 7.46
C VAL A 221 2.94 -9.87 6.28
N ARG A 222 2.61 -9.11 5.25
CA ARG A 222 2.09 -9.62 3.98
C ARG A 222 3.08 -9.31 2.88
N LEU A 223 3.25 -10.26 1.98
CA LEU A 223 4.11 -10.10 0.82
C LEU A 223 3.29 -10.20 -0.46
N ILE A 224 3.67 -9.39 -1.44
CA ILE A 224 3.32 -9.59 -2.85
C ILE A 224 4.60 -9.98 -3.57
N GLU A 225 4.57 -11.14 -4.22
CA GLU A 225 5.71 -11.65 -4.99
C GLU A 225 5.31 -11.84 -6.46
N TYR A 226 6.13 -11.33 -7.33
CA TYR A 226 5.98 -11.44 -8.77
C TYR A 226 6.80 -12.63 -9.28
N CYS A 227 6.33 -13.84 -8.95
CA CYS A 227 7.03 -15.09 -9.25
C CYS A 227 6.07 -16.09 -9.88
N THR A 228 6.40 -16.60 -11.06
CA THR A 228 5.62 -17.61 -11.79
C THR A 228 6.22 -19.02 -11.69
N ASP A 229 7.46 -19.15 -11.21
CA ASP A 229 8.11 -20.44 -11.01
C ASP A 229 7.53 -21.15 -9.78
N GLU A 230 6.92 -22.30 -9.98
CA GLU A 230 6.23 -23.06 -8.92
C GLU A 230 7.19 -23.60 -7.85
N GLU A 231 8.43 -23.92 -8.20
CA GLU A 231 9.43 -24.40 -7.23
C GLU A 231 9.87 -23.26 -6.31
N GLU A 232 10.15 -22.08 -6.88
CA GLU A 232 10.48 -20.88 -6.11
C GLU A 232 9.27 -20.43 -5.26
N GLN A 233 8.05 -20.47 -5.79
CA GLN A 233 6.84 -20.19 -5.00
C GLN A 233 6.72 -21.13 -3.79
N ARG A 234 6.98 -22.44 -3.95
CA ARG A 234 6.99 -23.39 -2.85
C ARG A 234 8.02 -23.05 -1.77
N LYS A 235 9.25 -22.70 -2.18
CA LYS A 235 10.33 -22.27 -1.27
C LYS A 235 9.95 -21.00 -0.50
N ILE A 236 9.42 -19.98 -1.20
CA ILE A 236 8.98 -18.72 -0.61
C ILE A 236 7.82 -18.97 0.37
N LYS A 237 6.83 -19.75 -0.03
CA LYS A 237 5.68 -20.10 0.82
C LYS A 237 6.11 -20.81 2.11
N ALA A 238 7.04 -21.77 2.00
CA ALA A 238 7.61 -22.45 3.16
C ALA A 238 8.37 -21.50 4.09
N TYR A 239 9.12 -20.54 3.53
CA TYR A 239 9.79 -19.50 4.29
C TYR A 239 8.77 -18.60 5.02
N CYS A 240 7.75 -18.10 4.32
CA CYS A 240 6.71 -17.24 4.89
C CYS A 240 5.94 -17.96 6.01
N THR A 241 5.60 -19.23 5.81
CA THR A 241 4.91 -20.05 6.82
C THR A 241 5.72 -20.15 8.11
N ARG A 242 7.05 -20.41 8.03
CA ARG A 242 7.95 -20.46 9.20
C ARG A 242 8.00 -19.13 9.97
N HIS A 243 7.84 -18.00 9.27
CA HIS A 243 7.83 -16.67 9.86
C HIS A 243 6.43 -16.15 10.20
N LYS A 244 5.37 -16.94 9.97
CA LYS A 244 3.96 -16.58 10.14
C LYS A 244 3.54 -15.38 9.27
N TRP A 245 4.20 -15.20 8.11
CA TRP A 245 3.87 -14.20 7.11
C TRP A 245 2.84 -14.75 6.12
N HIS A 246 2.07 -13.87 5.50
CA HIS A 246 1.24 -14.20 4.34
C HIS A 246 1.97 -13.83 3.06
N VAL A 247 1.83 -14.64 2.02
CA VAL A 247 2.34 -14.33 0.69
C VAL A 247 1.24 -14.51 -0.35
N TYR A 248 1.14 -13.55 -1.24
CA TYR A 248 0.36 -13.60 -2.46
C TYR A 248 1.32 -13.61 -3.65
N PHE A 249 1.08 -14.49 -4.60
CA PHE A 249 1.85 -14.55 -5.85
C PHE A 249 1.01 -13.97 -6.97
N SER A 250 1.44 -12.84 -7.50
CA SER A 250 0.79 -12.23 -8.65
C SER A 250 1.39 -12.71 -9.97
N LYS A 251 0.53 -12.99 -10.94
CA LYS A 251 0.89 -13.27 -12.33
C LYS A 251 1.02 -12.01 -13.16
N HIS A 252 0.56 -10.89 -12.63
CA HIS A 252 0.51 -9.61 -13.31
C HIS A 252 1.03 -8.49 -12.42
N LYS A 253 1.79 -7.55 -13.00
CA LYS A 253 2.31 -6.39 -12.28
C LYS A 253 1.18 -5.50 -11.72
N ASN A 254 0.05 -5.44 -12.40
CA ASN A 254 -1.08 -4.58 -12.06
C ASN A 254 -2.04 -5.19 -11.03
N LEU A 255 -1.74 -6.35 -10.44
CA LEU A 255 -2.57 -7.00 -9.42
C LEU A 255 -4.03 -7.17 -9.88
N LEU A 256 -4.26 -8.10 -10.80
CA LEU A 256 -5.56 -8.29 -11.48
C LEU A 256 -6.54 -9.22 -10.75
N GLY A 257 -6.23 -9.68 -9.52
CA GLY A 257 -7.11 -10.54 -8.71
C GLY A 257 -7.01 -12.03 -9.04
N ASP A 258 -5.86 -12.48 -9.43
CA ASP A 258 -5.55 -13.88 -9.81
C ASP A 258 -5.79 -14.89 -8.67
#